data_566a4e127c5c56ac95d0c4d0b3f49b2e
#
_entry.id   566a4e127c5c56ac95d0c4d0b3f49b2e
#
_cell.length_a   1.000
_cell.length_b   1.000
_cell.length_c   1.000
_cell.angle_alpha   90.00
_cell.angle_beta   90.00
_cell.angle_gamma   90.00
#
_symmetry.space_group_name_H-M   'P 1'
#
loop_
_entity.id
_entity.type
_entity.pdbx_description
1 polymer ?
#
loop_
_entity_poly.entity_id
_entity_poly.type
_entity_poly.pdbx_seq_one_letter_code
_entity_poly.pdbx_strand_id
1 'polypeptide(L)'
;MDKEKFRQLGEEGFSNVPITREIIADLDTPLSCYIKLARGPYSYLLESAAQGGEKWSRYSIVGLPATKVIKISGQIISIFVAGQIVDSFSHRDPLAYIEEVFEGMNYPNLEEMPIYTGGLVGYFGYDTVRYVENNLKGSVPKDILEVPDIQLMYSNELVIFDNVKGRMHLVTHADPIEQGSFEQAQLRLDRMSVGMAAEVPITLKLPEEGPEIREDDFLSSYGKENFLADVARVKNYILDGDVMQVVLSQRMSAPFESDPLNFYRALRSLNPSPYMYFLDLDDLQIVSSSPEILAKLENSVVTVRPLAGTRRRGLTEVEDIELEQDLLNDEKEVAEHLMLIDLGRNDIAKVCRPGSVVVSETMAVEKYAHVMHIASNVQGQLQQNLKPMDLLRATLPVGTLSGAPKVRAM
;
A
#
# COMPACT_ATOMS: atom_id res chain seq x y z
N MET A 1 16.45 -22.61 4.73
CA MET A 1 16.09 -23.26 6.04
C MET A 1 16.17 -24.75 5.88
N ASP A 2 16.82 -25.47 6.82
CA ASP A 2 16.84 -26.92 6.85
C ASP A 2 15.68 -27.51 7.68
N LYS A 3 15.47 -28.82 7.59
CA LYS A 3 14.35 -29.51 8.25
C LYS A 3 14.47 -29.52 9.77
N GLU A 4 15.69 -29.49 10.32
CA GLU A 4 15.91 -29.50 11.77
C GLU A 4 15.51 -28.16 12.40
N LYS A 5 15.94 -27.03 11.79
CA LYS A 5 15.54 -25.69 12.19
C LYS A 5 14.04 -25.47 12.06
N PHE A 6 13.43 -26.00 10.99
CA PHE A 6 11.99 -25.95 10.80
C PHE A 6 11.23 -26.65 11.94
N ARG A 7 11.67 -27.86 12.34
CA ARG A 7 11.08 -28.60 13.46
C ARG A 7 11.26 -27.85 14.79
N GLN A 8 12.46 -27.31 15.04
CA GLN A 8 12.73 -26.52 16.23
C GLN A 8 11.78 -25.35 16.37
N LEU A 9 11.52 -24.61 15.30
CA LEU A 9 10.56 -23.51 15.32
C LEU A 9 9.14 -23.97 15.66
N GLY A 10 8.74 -25.16 15.23
CA GLY A 10 7.49 -25.78 15.65
C GLY A 10 7.44 -26.11 17.14
N GLU A 11 8.54 -26.60 17.71
CA GLU A 11 8.66 -26.85 19.16
C GLU A 11 8.63 -25.54 19.98
N GLU A 12 9.08 -24.41 19.39
CA GLU A 12 8.97 -23.06 19.94
C GLU A 12 7.54 -22.48 19.82
N GLY A 13 6.62 -23.20 19.12
CA GLY A 13 5.20 -22.86 19.01
C GLY A 13 4.83 -22.04 17.75
N PHE A 14 5.74 -21.86 16.79
CA PHE A 14 5.42 -21.18 15.53
C PHE A 14 4.63 -22.11 14.58
N SER A 15 3.59 -21.55 13.95
CA SER A 15 2.72 -22.31 13.02
C SER A 15 2.84 -21.86 11.57
N ASN A 16 3.40 -20.71 11.31
CA ASN A 16 3.60 -20.16 9.96
C ASN A 16 5.08 -19.90 9.70
N VAL A 17 5.81 -20.97 9.40
CA VAL A 17 7.27 -20.86 9.22
C VAL A 17 7.59 -20.64 7.74
N PRO A 18 8.24 -19.53 7.36
CA PRO A 18 8.65 -19.27 5.98
C PRO A 18 9.81 -20.18 5.59
N ILE A 19 9.67 -20.88 4.46
CA ILE A 19 10.71 -21.67 3.82
C ILE A 19 11.09 -20.95 2.54
N THR A 20 12.38 -20.70 2.36
CA THR A 20 12.86 -19.87 1.26
C THR A 20 13.88 -20.58 0.40
N ARG A 21 13.92 -20.19 -0.86
CA ARG A 21 14.98 -20.52 -1.81
C ARG A 21 15.48 -19.25 -2.48
N GLU A 22 16.77 -18.99 -2.35
CA GLU A 22 17.41 -17.85 -3.02
C GLU A 22 17.86 -18.27 -4.42
N ILE A 23 17.60 -17.43 -5.42
CA ILE A 23 18.07 -17.57 -6.80
C ILE A 23 18.56 -16.23 -7.33
N ILE A 24 19.38 -16.26 -8.40
CA ILE A 24 19.89 -15.03 -9.03
C ILE A 24 18.77 -14.38 -9.84
N ALA A 25 18.63 -13.06 -9.73
CA ALA A 25 17.60 -12.26 -10.39
C ALA A 25 18.21 -11.40 -11.51
N ASP A 26 18.98 -12.00 -12.42
CA ASP A 26 19.69 -11.29 -13.50
C ASP A 26 18.95 -11.32 -14.84
N LEU A 27 18.02 -12.27 -15.03
CA LEU A 27 17.27 -12.44 -16.29
C LEU A 27 15.79 -12.09 -16.16
N ASP A 28 15.30 -11.85 -14.95
CA ASP A 28 13.89 -11.60 -14.67
C ASP A 28 13.67 -10.26 -13.95
N THR A 29 12.53 -9.66 -14.25
CA THR A 29 12.01 -8.50 -13.55
C THR A 29 10.84 -8.90 -12.64
N PRO A 30 10.45 -8.09 -11.64
CA PRO A 30 9.25 -8.34 -10.87
C PRO A 30 8.01 -8.51 -11.75
N LEU A 31 7.90 -7.74 -12.83
CA LEU A 31 6.80 -7.86 -13.78
C LEU A 31 6.83 -9.17 -14.56
N SER A 32 8.00 -9.61 -15.06
CA SER A 32 8.09 -10.91 -15.75
C SER A 32 7.78 -12.07 -14.82
N CYS A 33 8.22 -11.98 -13.58
CA CYS A 33 7.90 -12.94 -12.53
C CYS A 33 6.39 -12.98 -12.25
N TYR A 34 5.72 -11.82 -12.12
CA TYR A 34 4.28 -11.75 -11.95
C TYR A 34 3.54 -12.45 -13.09
N ILE A 35 3.92 -12.20 -14.32
CA ILE A 35 3.32 -12.82 -15.51
C ILE A 35 3.51 -14.33 -15.52
N LYS A 36 4.70 -14.82 -15.12
CA LYS A 36 5.04 -16.24 -15.12
C LYS A 36 4.37 -17.03 -14.01
N LEU A 37 4.27 -16.47 -12.80
CA LEU A 37 3.90 -17.20 -11.59
C LEU A 37 2.58 -16.75 -10.95
N ALA A 38 2.24 -15.48 -11.08
CA ALA A 38 1.24 -14.88 -10.20
C ALA A 38 -0.01 -14.38 -10.94
N ARG A 39 -0.05 -14.44 -12.28
CA ARG A 39 -1.18 -13.93 -13.05
C ARG A 39 -2.46 -14.72 -12.73
N GLY A 40 -3.41 -14.05 -12.08
CA GLY A 40 -4.70 -14.61 -11.68
C GLY A 40 -5.28 -13.89 -10.48
N PRO A 41 -6.53 -14.17 -10.13
CA PRO A 41 -7.23 -13.51 -9.06
C PRO A 41 -6.54 -13.72 -7.70
N TYR A 42 -6.69 -12.71 -6.85
CA TYR A 42 -6.09 -12.67 -5.51
C TYR A 42 -4.57 -12.74 -5.50
N SER A 43 -3.94 -12.05 -6.45
CA SER A 43 -2.50 -11.89 -6.58
C SER A 43 -2.10 -10.42 -6.58
N TYR A 44 -0.79 -10.14 -6.45
CA TYR A 44 -0.33 -8.77 -6.42
C TYR A 44 1.12 -8.61 -6.88
N LEU A 45 1.42 -7.39 -7.33
CA LEU A 45 2.77 -6.91 -7.63
C LEU A 45 2.97 -5.58 -6.89
N LEU A 46 3.97 -5.52 -6.02
CA LEU A 46 4.41 -4.31 -5.33
C LEU A 46 5.82 -3.99 -5.79
N GLU A 47 6.02 -2.82 -6.38
CA GLU A 47 7.33 -2.37 -6.86
C GLU A 47 7.66 -1.00 -6.30
N SER A 48 8.95 -0.77 -6.06
CA SER A 48 9.48 0.57 -5.89
C SER A 48 10.24 0.96 -7.13
N ALA A 49 9.66 1.87 -7.92
CA ALA A 49 10.18 2.27 -9.23
C ALA A 49 10.82 3.67 -9.26
N ALA A 50 10.96 4.34 -8.11
CA ALA A 50 11.51 5.68 -8.04
C ALA A 50 13.00 5.70 -8.42
N GLN A 51 13.36 6.60 -9.34
CA GLN A 51 14.75 6.98 -9.60
C GLN A 51 15.18 7.96 -8.51
N GLY A 52 16.12 7.58 -7.66
CA GLY A 52 16.73 8.59 -6.77
C GLY A 52 17.07 8.20 -5.36
N GLY A 53 17.30 6.93 -5.06
CA GLY A 53 17.92 6.61 -3.80
C GLY A 53 17.68 5.20 -3.27
N GLU A 54 18.75 4.58 -2.83
CA GLU A 54 18.80 3.24 -2.24
C GLU A 54 17.88 3.03 -1.03
N LYS A 55 17.38 4.13 -0.42
CA LYS A 55 16.59 4.06 0.82
C LYS A 55 15.19 3.45 0.65
N TRP A 56 14.56 3.58 -0.53
CA TRP A 56 13.13 3.26 -0.69
C TRP A 56 12.87 2.14 -1.71
N SER A 57 13.81 1.82 -2.60
CA SER A 57 13.61 0.95 -3.76
C SER A 57 14.27 -0.43 -3.67
N ARG A 58 14.59 -0.88 -2.45
CA ARG A 58 15.34 -2.13 -2.28
C ARG A 58 14.55 -3.37 -2.67
N TYR A 59 13.29 -3.46 -2.27
CA TYR A 59 12.50 -4.67 -2.47
C TYR A 59 11.34 -4.45 -3.43
N SER A 60 11.12 -5.45 -4.30
CA SER A 60 9.86 -5.63 -5.03
C SER A 60 9.28 -6.99 -4.66
N ILE A 61 7.95 -7.08 -4.58
CA ILE A 61 7.28 -8.26 -4.06
C ILE A 61 6.19 -8.68 -5.05
N VAL A 62 6.19 -9.97 -5.38
CA VAL A 62 5.17 -10.63 -6.20
C VAL A 62 4.45 -11.65 -5.34
N GLY A 63 3.18 -11.46 -5.06
CA GLY A 63 2.34 -12.44 -4.37
C GLY A 63 1.60 -13.32 -5.34
N LEU A 64 1.74 -14.63 -5.17
CA LEU A 64 1.01 -15.61 -5.96
C LEU A 64 -0.47 -15.65 -5.56
N PRO A 65 -1.37 -16.22 -6.38
CA PRO A 65 -2.78 -16.30 -6.10
C PRO A 65 -3.10 -16.90 -4.73
N ALA A 66 -3.70 -16.09 -3.86
CA ALA A 66 -4.06 -16.50 -2.51
C ALA A 66 -5.33 -17.36 -2.54
N THR A 67 -5.32 -18.46 -1.80
CA THR A 67 -6.49 -19.32 -1.66
C THR A 67 -7.48 -18.83 -0.60
N LYS A 68 -7.01 -18.05 0.38
CA LYS A 68 -7.84 -17.52 1.47
C LYS A 68 -7.88 -16.00 1.42
N VAL A 69 -9.11 -15.44 1.50
CA VAL A 69 -9.37 -14.00 1.43
C VAL A 69 -10.39 -13.60 2.49
N ILE A 70 -10.20 -12.44 3.10
CA ILE A 70 -11.17 -11.80 3.98
C ILE A 70 -11.77 -10.59 3.26
N LYS A 71 -13.10 -10.51 3.18
CA LYS A 71 -13.83 -9.33 2.72
C LYS A 71 -14.68 -8.78 3.87
N ILE A 72 -14.64 -7.47 4.08
CA ILE A 72 -15.37 -6.79 5.15
C ILE A 72 -16.20 -5.66 4.56
N SER A 73 -17.49 -5.67 4.85
CA SER A 73 -18.44 -4.61 4.49
C SER A 73 -19.27 -4.25 5.72
N GLY A 74 -19.11 -3.03 6.22
CA GLY A 74 -19.68 -2.63 7.50
C GLY A 74 -19.21 -3.55 8.64
N GLN A 75 -20.13 -4.21 9.29
CA GLN A 75 -19.81 -5.17 10.38
C GLN A 75 -19.78 -6.63 9.91
N ILE A 76 -20.02 -6.90 8.64
CA ILE A 76 -20.04 -8.25 8.10
C ILE A 76 -18.63 -8.62 7.62
N ILE A 77 -18.12 -9.71 8.17
CA ILE A 77 -16.84 -10.31 7.78
C ILE A 77 -17.16 -11.60 7.04
N SER A 78 -16.66 -11.73 5.83
CA SER A 78 -16.80 -12.94 5.00
C SER A 78 -15.42 -13.52 4.69
N ILE A 79 -15.27 -14.81 4.95
CA ILE A 79 -14.04 -15.56 4.70
C ILE A 79 -14.26 -16.44 3.48
N PHE A 80 -13.39 -16.26 2.50
CA PHE A 80 -13.38 -17.06 1.27
C PHE A 80 -12.20 -18.03 1.29
N VAL A 81 -12.44 -19.26 0.84
CA VAL A 81 -11.39 -20.24 0.56
C VAL A 81 -11.64 -20.81 -0.83
N ALA A 82 -10.66 -20.74 -1.70
CA ALA A 82 -10.75 -21.17 -3.09
C ALA A 82 -11.99 -20.58 -3.83
N GLY A 83 -12.27 -19.30 -3.59
CA GLY A 83 -13.38 -18.56 -4.20
C GLY A 83 -14.77 -18.82 -3.59
N GLN A 84 -14.88 -19.68 -2.59
CA GLN A 84 -16.15 -19.98 -1.91
C GLN A 84 -16.21 -19.39 -0.51
N ILE A 85 -17.36 -18.84 -0.12
CA ILE A 85 -17.59 -18.38 1.25
C ILE A 85 -17.65 -19.62 2.17
N VAL A 86 -16.70 -19.70 3.09
CA VAL A 86 -16.65 -20.78 4.10
C VAL A 86 -17.19 -20.32 5.45
N ASP A 87 -17.18 -19.01 5.70
CA ASP A 87 -17.74 -18.42 6.91
C ASP A 87 -18.19 -16.97 6.64
N SER A 88 -19.26 -16.54 7.33
CA SER A 88 -19.72 -15.16 7.26
C SER A 88 -20.47 -14.81 8.55
N PHE A 89 -19.99 -13.79 9.26
CA PHE A 89 -20.51 -13.39 10.55
C PHE A 89 -20.40 -11.88 10.76
N SER A 90 -21.11 -11.37 11.76
CA SER A 90 -21.00 -9.98 12.19
C SER A 90 -20.00 -9.83 13.32
N HIS A 91 -19.12 -8.83 13.23
CA HIS A 91 -18.18 -8.47 14.28
C HIS A 91 -18.31 -6.98 14.62
N ARG A 92 -18.37 -6.67 15.94
CA ARG A 92 -18.55 -5.28 16.40
C ARG A 92 -17.40 -4.36 15.98
N ASP A 93 -16.18 -4.89 15.95
CA ASP A 93 -14.95 -4.19 15.60
C ASP A 93 -14.13 -4.99 14.58
N PRO A 94 -14.35 -4.78 13.29
CA PRO A 94 -13.65 -5.51 12.23
C PRO A 94 -12.12 -5.35 12.26
N LEU A 95 -11.61 -4.20 12.72
CA LEU A 95 -10.16 -4.00 12.83
C LEU A 95 -9.55 -4.83 13.96
N ALA A 96 -10.28 -5.04 15.06
CA ALA A 96 -9.84 -5.95 16.12
C ALA A 96 -9.79 -7.40 15.62
N TYR A 97 -10.78 -7.81 14.82
CA TYR A 97 -10.74 -9.13 14.20
C TYR A 97 -9.53 -9.34 13.28
N ILE A 98 -9.17 -8.32 12.47
CA ILE A 98 -7.96 -8.39 11.62
C ILE A 98 -6.71 -8.54 12.49
N GLU A 99 -6.63 -7.83 13.61
CA GLU A 99 -5.53 -7.96 14.58
C GLU A 99 -5.43 -9.38 15.16
N GLU A 100 -6.56 -9.97 15.58
CA GLU A 100 -6.61 -11.35 16.06
C GLU A 100 -6.15 -12.35 15.00
N VAL A 101 -6.59 -12.17 13.75
CA VAL A 101 -6.14 -12.99 12.61
C VAL A 101 -4.64 -12.86 12.41
N PHE A 102 -4.11 -11.64 12.43
CA PHE A 102 -2.68 -11.39 12.22
C PHE A 102 -1.82 -12.00 13.34
N GLU A 103 -2.25 -11.86 14.60
CA GLU A 103 -1.58 -12.50 15.75
C GLU A 103 -1.63 -14.03 15.65
N GLY A 104 -2.76 -14.57 15.22
CA GLY A 104 -2.94 -16.02 15.01
C GLY A 104 -2.04 -16.61 13.91
N MET A 105 -1.49 -15.78 13.03
CA MET A 105 -0.54 -16.24 12.01
C MET A 105 0.80 -16.67 12.57
N ASN A 106 1.24 -16.15 13.71
CA ASN A 106 2.38 -16.57 14.51
C ASN A 106 3.66 -16.87 13.72
N TYR A 107 4.20 -15.83 13.05
CA TYR A 107 5.44 -15.93 12.28
C TYR A 107 6.69 -15.84 13.16
N PRO A 108 7.74 -16.66 12.92
CA PRO A 108 9.05 -16.45 13.55
C PRO A 108 9.75 -15.22 12.98
N ASN A 109 10.43 -14.48 13.83
CA ASN A 109 11.35 -13.44 13.39
C ASN A 109 12.71 -14.07 13.03
N LEU A 110 13.08 -14.05 11.75
CA LEU A 110 14.30 -14.67 11.22
C LEU A 110 15.22 -13.57 10.65
N GLU A 111 16.31 -13.28 11.33
CA GLU A 111 17.25 -12.20 10.99
C GLU A 111 17.86 -12.32 9.57
N GLU A 112 17.97 -13.53 9.06
CA GLU A 112 18.56 -13.80 7.74
C GLU A 112 17.59 -13.59 6.58
N MET A 113 16.30 -13.33 6.87
CA MET A 113 15.26 -13.18 5.85
C MET A 113 14.96 -11.72 5.54
N PRO A 114 14.39 -11.43 4.36
CA PRO A 114 13.78 -10.15 4.11
C PRO A 114 12.74 -9.82 5.19
N ILE A 115 12.59 -8.53 5.51
CA ILE A 115 11.70 -8.04 6.58
C ILE A 115 10.24 -8.50 6.36
N TYR A 116 9.82 -8.62 5.11
CA TYR A 116 8.50 -9.11 4.74
C TYR A 116 8.62 -10.49 4.10
N THR A 117 7.99 -11.48 4.68
CA THR A 117 7.98 -12.87 4.16
C THR A 117 6.57 -13.39 3.89
N GLY A 118 5.52 -12.60 4.15
CA GLY A 118 4.13 -12.97 3.98
C GLY A 118 3.23 -12.26 4.98
N GLY A 119 1.95 -12.63 5.02
CA GLY A 119 0.96 -12.02 5.90
C GLY A 119 -0.33 -11.66 5.18
N LEU A 120 -0.98 -10.57 5.61
CA LEU A 120 -2.18 -10.05 4.98
C LEU A 120 -1.83 -8.91 4.02
N VAL A 121 -2.27 -9.03 2.78
CA VAL A 121 -2.08 -8.02 1.72
C VAL A 121 -3.41 -7.68 1.08
N GLY A 122 -3.66 -6.41 0.84
CA GLY A 122 -4.88 -5.94 0.22
C GLY A 122 -5.09 -4.46 0.44
N TYR A 123 -6.33 -4.02 0.61
CA TYR A 123 -6.63 -2.62 0.84
C TYR A 123 -7.55 -2.41 2.06
N PHE A 124 -7.34 -1.26 2.67
CA PHE A 124 -8.27 -0.61 3.58
C PHE A 124 -8.81 0.62 2.85
N GLY A 125 -10.09 0.59 2.47
CA GLY A 125 -10.74 1.70 1.79
C GLY A 125 -10.83 2.95 2.66
N TYR A 126 -11.08 4.10 2.05
CA TYR A 126 -11.22 5.37 2.77
C TYR A 126 -12.31 5.31 3.85
N ASP A 127 -13.41 4.61 3.59
CA ASP A 127 -14.52 4.44 4.52
C ASP A 127 -14.18 3.58 5.76
N THR A 128 -13.00 2.93 5.81
CA THR A 128 -12.46 2.32 7.04
C THR A 128 -12.37 3.32 8.20
N VAL A 129 -12.25 4.62 7.92
CA VAL A 129 -12.31 5.66 8.93
C VAL A 129 -13.57 5.60 9.79
N ARG A 130 -14.68 5.10 9.26
CA ARG A 130 -15.96 4.97 9.99
C ARG A 130 -15.94 3.89 11.07
N TYR A 131 -14.98 2.96 11.03
CA TYR A 131 -14.73 2.02 12.12
C TYR A 131 -13.99 2.69 13.27
N VAL A 132 -13.28 3.78 13.01
CA VAL A 132 -12.49 4.55 13.98
C VAL A 132 -13.28 5.74 14.52
N GLU A 133 -13.85 6.55 13.63
CA GLU A 133 -14.53 7.81 13.95
C GLU A 133 -16.05 7.63 14.00
N ASN A 134 -16.59 7.50 15.20
CA ASN A 134 -18.02 7.26 15.41
C ASN A 134 -18.91 8.39 14.86
N ASN A 135 -18.42 9.62 14.86
CA ASN A 135 -19.16 10.79 14.37
C ASN A 135 -19.45 10.72 12.86
N LEU A 136 -18.69 9.92 12.11
CA LEU A 136 -18.86 9.77 10.67
C LEU A 136 -19.80 8.61 10.28
N LYS A 137 -20.25 7.79 11.24
CA LYS A 137 -21.11 6.61 10.96
C LYS A 137 -22.47 6.96 10.36
N GLY A 138 -23.02 8.14 10.69
CA GLY A 138 -24.35 8.55 10.23
C GLY A 138 -24.38 9.28 8.87
N SER A 139 -23.22 9.60 8.30
CA SER A 139 -23.07 10.42 7.09
C SER A 139 -22.53 9.64 5.89
N VAL A 140 -22.94 8.37 5.74
CA VAL A 140 -22.48 7.53 4.62
C VAL A 140 -23.16 7.97 3.32
N PRO A 141 -22.42 8.45 2.30
CA PRO A 141 -22.97 8.67 0.98
C PRO A 141 -23.46 7.36 0.37
N LYS A 142 -24.33 7.45 -0.67
CA LYS A 142 -24.75 6.26 -1.41
C LYS A 142 -23.51 5.60 -2.05
N ASP A 143 -23.23 4.37 -1.66
CA ASP A 143 -22.22 3.57 -2.34
C ASP A 143 -22.73 3.13 -3.71
N ILE A 144 -21.92 3.38 -4.74
CA ILE A 144 -22.23 3.05 -6.14
C ILE A 144 -21.33 1.91 -6.61
N LEU A 145 -20.16 1.72 -5.98
CA LEU A 145 -19.20 0.70 -6.38
C LEU A 145 -19.51 -0.66 -5.75
N GLU A 146 -20.19 -0.64 -4.59
CA GLU A 146 -20.55 -1.84 -3.82
C GLU A 146 -19.34 -2.77 -3.56
N VAL A 147 -18.15 -2.18 -3.42
CA VAL A 147 -16.92 -2.91 -3.08
C VAL A 147 -16.77 -3.05 -1.55
N PRO A 148 -16.12 -4.09 -1.05
CA PRO A 148 -15.84 -4.21 0.37
C PRO A 148 -15.07 -3.00 0.92
N ASP A 149 -15.32 -2.61 2.18
CA ASP A 149 -14.52 -1.57 2.86
C ASP A 149 -13.07 -2.01 3.04
N ILE A 150 -12.86 -3.32 3.27
CA ILE A 150 -11.55 -3.93 3.45
C ILE A 150 -11.54 -5.27 2.71
N GLN A 151 -10.48 -5.54 1.95
CA GLN A 151 -10.25 -6.85 1.36
C GLN A 151 -8.78 -7.24 1.52
N LEU A 152 -8.54 -8.39 2.16
CA LEU A 152 -7.22 -8.87 2.52
C LEU A 152 -7.01 -10.31 2.04
N MET A 153 -5.88 -10.55 1.39
CA MET A 153 -5.42 -11.86 0.92
C MET A 153 -4.40 -12.43 1.91
N TYR A 154 -4.48 -13.73 2.17
CA TYR A 154 -3.44 -14.46 2.90
C TYR A 154 -2.28 -14.76 1.95
N SER A 155 -1.20 -13.99 2.05
CA SER A 155 -0.03 -14.13 1.21
C SER A 155 0.95 -15.15 1.79
N ASN A 156 0.82 -16.41 1.37
CA ASN A 156 1.64 -17.53 1.83
C ASN A 156 2.66 -18.01 0.80
N GLU A 157 2.52 -17.61 -0.47
CA GLU A 157 3.46 -17.89 -1.55
C GLU A 157 3.81 -16.59 -2.25
N LEU A 158 5.08 -16.22 -2.28
CA LEU A 158 5.53 -14.96 -2.85
C LEU A 158 6.98 -15.02 -3.34
N VAL A 159 7.33 -14.08 -4.20
CA VAL A 159 8.70 -13.85 -4.64
C VAL A 159 9.13 -12.45 -4.22
N ILE A 160 10.28 -12.34 -3.57
CA ILE A 160 10.86 -11.08 -3.12
C ILE A 160 12.12 -10.82 -3.92
N PHE A 161 12.15 -9.73 -4.66
CA PHE A 161 13.34 -9.24 -5.34
C PHE A 161 14.12 -8.31 -4.41
N ASP A 162 15.38 -8.61 -4.13
CA ASP A 162 16.34 -7.68 -3.53
C ASP A 162 17.08 -6.99 -4.69
N ASN A 163 16.58 -5.83 -5.07
CA ASN A 163 17.10 -5.06 -6.21
C ASN A 163 18.55 -4.60 -5.99
N VAL A 164 18.99 -4.45 -4.74
CA VAL A 164 20.36 -4.05 -4.39
C VAL A 164 21.33 -5.22 -4.54
N LYS A 165 20.90 -6.41 -4.13
CA LYS A 165 21.75 -7.61 -4.20
C LYS A 165 21.63 -8.36 -5.54
N GLY A 166 20.67 -8.00 -6.40
CA GLY A 166 20.39 -8.75 -7.64
C GLY A 166 19.95 -10.19 -7.38
N ARG A 167 19.18 -10.40 -6.31
CA ARG A 167 18.72 -11.71 -5.87
C ARG A 167 17.22 -11.73 -5.72
N MET A 168 16.61 -12.90 -5.91
CA MET A 168 15.22 -13.11 -5.56
C MET A 168 15.08 -14.29 -4.58
N HIS A 169 14.12 -14.15 -3.67
CA HIS A 169 13.77 -15.18 -2.70
C HIS A 169 12.38 -15.70 -3.05
N LEU A 170 12.30 -16.98 -3.41
CA LEU A 170 11.04 -17.71 -3.46
C LEU A 170 10.67 -18.07 -2.03
N VAL A 171 9.46 -17.74 -1.61
CA VAL A 171 8.99 -17.93 -0.24
C VAL A 171 7.68 -18.69 -0.25
N THR A 172 7.58 -19.70 0.60
CA THR A 172 6.34 -20.38 0.94
C THR A 172 6.29 -20.64 2.44
N HIS A 173 5.09 -20.79 3.00
CA HIS A 173 4.92 -21.05 4.42
C HIS A 173 4.46 -22.49 4.65
N ALA A 174 4.89 -23.04 5.79
CA ALA A 174 4.45 -24.35 6.24
C ALA A 174 4.24 -24.37 7.74
N ASP A 175 3.30 -25.21 8.19
CA ASP A 175 3.07 -25.45 9.62
C ASP A 175 3.94 -26.65 10.06
N PRO A 176 4.88 -26.46 11.00
CA PRO A 176 5.72 -27.54 11.49
C PRO A 176 4.98 -28.68 12.19
N ILE A 177 3.74 -28.42 12.65
CA ILE A 177 2.89 -29.43 13.34
C ILE A 177 2.31 -30.40 12.30
N GLU A 178 2.09 -29.95 11.07
CA GLU A 178 1.51 -30.78 10.01
C GLU A 178 2.56 -31.74 9.45
N GLN A 179 2.24 -33.03 9.49
CA GLN A 179 3.13 -34.06 8.97
C GLN A 179 3.36 -33.91 7.45
N GLY A 180 4.62 -33.83 7.04
CA GLY A 180 5.00 -33.72 5.62
C GLY A 180 4.89 -32.30 5.06
N SER A 181 4.56 -31.28 5.88
CA SER A 181 4.42 -29.90 5.44
C SER A 181 5.73 -29.30 4.90
N PHE A 182 6.88 -29.69 5.46
CA PHE A 182 8.19 -29.27 4.96
C PHE A 182 8.45 -29.77 3.54
N GLU A 183 8.20 -31.06 3.27
CA GLU A 183 8.36 -31.66 1.93
C GLU A 183 7.39 -31.04 0.92
N GLN A 184 6.16 -30.77 1.33
CA GLN A 184 5.19 -30.08 0.48
C GLN A 184 5.63 -28.65 0.17
N ALA A 185 6.21 -27.94 1.14
CA ALA A 185 6.77 -26.61 0.91
C ALA A 185 7.95 -26.65 -0.08
N GLN A 186 8.84 -27.63 0.02
CA GLN A 186 9.92 -27.82 -0.95
C GLN A 186 9.37 -28.08 -2.36
N LEU A 187 8.34 -28.89 -2.50
CA LEU A 187 7.67 -29.12 -3.79
C LEU A 187 7.02 -27.84 -4.36
N ARG A 188 6.47 -26.98 -3.51
CA ARG A 188 5.97 -25.67 -3.95
C ARG A 188 7.10 -24.78 -4.45
N LEU A 189 8.22 -24.70 -3.73
CA LEU A 189 9.41 -23.96 -4.18
C LEU A 189 9.99 -24.53 -5.50
N ASP A 190 9.95 -25.84 -5.69
CA ASP A 190 10.35 -26.48 -6.96
C ASP A 190 9.44 -26.04 -8.12
N ARG A 191 8.12 -26.02 -7.91
CA ARG A 191 7.16 -25.53 -8.91
C ARG A 191 7.39 -24.06 -9.25
N MET A 192 7.62 -23.20 -8.24
CA MET A 192 7.95 -21.79 -8.46
C MET A 192 9.25 -21.66 -9.27
N SER A 193 10.30 -22.43 -8.93
CA SER A 193 11.57 -22.42 -9.64
C SER A 193 11.41 -22.85 -11.11
N VAL A 194 10.64 -23.89 -11.37
CA VAL A 194 10.32 -24.36 -12.74
C VAL A 194 9.50 -23.32 -13.49
N GLY A 195 8.51 -22.72 -12.82
CA GLY A 195 7.69 -21.66 -13.41
C GLY A 195 8.52 -20.42 -13.80
N MET A 196 9.53 -20.06 -13.00
CA MET A 196 10.46 -18.97 -13.35
C MET A 196 11.28 -19.26 -14.62
N ALA A 197 11.60 -20.51 -14.88
CA ALA A 197 12.31 -20.91 -16.11
C ALA A 197 11.43 -20.90 -17.37
N ALA A 198 10.10 -20.75 -17.22
CA ALA A 198 9.19 -20.67 -18.36
C ALA A 198 9.38 -19.37 -19.16
N GLU A 199 9.05 -19.45 -20.45
CA GLU A 199 9.00 -18.24 -21.29
C GLU A 199 7.85 -17.33 -20.86
N VAL A 200 8.08 -16.02 -20.96
CA VAL A 200 6.99 -15.04 -20.77
C VAL A 200 6.03 -15.22 -21.95
N PRO A 201 4.74 -15.49 -21.69
CA PRO A 201 3.76 -15.55 -22.77
C PRO A 201 3.74 -14.23 -23.54
N ILE A 202 4.10 -14.26 -24.84
CA ILE A 202 4.23 -13.05 -25.70
C ILE A 202 2.85 -12.40 -25.99
N THR A 203 1.79 -12.92 -25.42
CA THR A 203 0.41 -12.42 -25.60
C THR A 203 0.11 -11.08 -24.92
N LEU A 204 1.11 -10.38 -24.39
CA LEU A 204 0.99 -8.96 -24.09
C LEU A 204 1.02 -8.16 -25.40
N LYS A 205 0.05 -8.41 -26.28
CA LYS A 205 -0.18 -7.53 -27.43
C LYS A 205 -0.31 -6.11 -26.88
N LEU A 206 0.48 -5.20 -27.43
CA LEU A 206 0.09 -3.81 -27.34
C LEU A 206 -1.34 -3.74 -27.89
N PRO A 207 -2.28 -3.06 -27.25
CA PRO A 207 -3.61 -2.90 -27.80
C PRO A 207 -3.44 -2.39 -29.23
N GLU A 208 -4.14 -3.01 -30.18
CA GLU A 208 -4.36 -2.38 -31.48
C GLU A 208 -4.87 -0.97 -31.20
N GLU A 209 -4.52 0.01 -32.01
CA GLU A 209 -4.92 1.40 -31.82
C GLU A 209 -6.41 1.45 -31.47
N GLY A 210 -6.68 1.61 -30.18
CA GLY A 210 -8.05 1.76 -29.67
C GLY A 210 -8.56 3.16 -29.98
N PRO A 211 -9.84 3.43 -29.75
CA PRO A 211 -10.37 4.79 -29.89
C PRO A 211 -9.58 5.72 -28.98
N GLU A 212 -9.23 6.89 -29.52
CA GLU A 212 -8.58 7.96 -28.74
C GLU A 212 -9.48 8.34 -27.57
N ILE A 213 -9.01 8.13 -26.34
CA ILE A 213 -9.72 8.55 -25.14
C ILE A 213 -9.57 10.06 -25.00
N ARG A 214 -10.67 10.78 -24.94
CA ARG A 214 -10.74 12.23 -24.82
C ARG A 214 -11.16 12.63 -23.41
N GLU A 215 -10.91 13.88 -23.06
CA GLU A 215 -11.30 14.43 -21.77
C GLU A 215 -12.80 14.30 -21.50
N ASP A 216 -13.63 14.43 -22.52
CA ASP A 216 -15.09 14.30 -22.44
C ASP A 216 -15.58 12.86 -22.21
N ASP A 217 -14.74 11.86 -22.38
CA ASP A 217 -15.09 10.46 -22.11
C ASP A 217 -15.05 10.15 -20.60
N PHE A 218 -14.49 11.05 -19.79
CA PHE A 218 -14.44 10.89 -18.34
C PHE A 218 -15.69 11.47 -17.68
N LEU A 219 -16.48 10.61 -17.07
CA LEU A 219 -17.69 10.99 -16.35
C LEU A 219 -17.39 11.25 -14.88
N SER A 220 -17.64 12.48 -14.41
CA SER A 220 -17.58 12.82 -13.00
C SER A 220 -18.81 12.32 -12.25
N SER A 221 -18.60 11.64 -11.11
CA SER A 221 -19.68 11.25 -10.19
C SER A 221 -20.30 12.44 -9.45
N TYR A 222 -19.62 13.59 -9.44
CA TYR A 222 -19.97 14.78 -8.68
C TYR A 222 -20.65 15.86 -9.55
N GLY A 223 -20.14 16.04 -10.76
CA GLY A 223 -20.50 17.12 -11.66
C GLY A 223 -19.76 18.42 -11.37
N LYS A 224 -19.33 19.11 -12.43
CA LYS A 224 -18.48 20.32 -12.35
C LYS A 224 -19.13 21.43 -11.53
N GLU A 225 -20.40 21.70 -11.73
CA GLU A 225 -21.10 22.80 -11.06
C GLU A 225 -21.20 22.58 -9.55
N ASN A 226 -21.55 21.36 -9.13
CA ASN A 226 -21.63 20.99 -7.72
C ASN A 226 -20.24 21.06 -7.06
N PHE A 227 -19.21 20.55 -7.75
CA PHE A 227 -17.83 20.62 -7.26
C PHE A 227 -17.39 22.06 -7.02
N LEU A 228 -17.62 22.96 -7.98
CA LEU A 228 -17.26 24.39 -7.86
C LEU A 228 -18.05 25.09 -6.74
N ALA A 229 -19.34 24.78 -6.57
CA ALA A 229 -20.16 25.31 -5.48
C ALA A 229 -19.63 24.85 -4.10
N ASP A 230 -19.24 23.59 -3.98
CA ASP A 230 -18.68 23.07 -2.74
C ASP A 230 -17.28 23.58 -2.45
N VAL A 231 -16.44 23.83 -3.47
CA VAL A 231 -15.16 24.56 -3.30
C VAL A 231 -15.42 25.96 -2.71
N ALA A 232 -16.44 26.69 -3.21
CA ALA A 232 -16.79 28.01 -2.67
C ALA A 232 -17.28 27.92 -1.21
N ARG A 233 -18.06 26.88 -0.87
CA ARG A 233 -18.52 26.62 0.51
C ARG A 233 -17.36 26.30 1.44
N VAL A 234 -16.42 25.45 1.02
CA VAL A 234 -15.21 25.11 1.79
C VAL A 234 -14.36 26.36 2.05
N LYS A 235 -14.22 27.26 1.07
CA LYS A 235 -13.51 28.53 1.28
C LYS A 235 -14.15 29.38 2.40
N ASN A 236 -15.48 29.36 2.52
CA ASN A 236 -16.16 30.05 3.62
C ASN A 236 -15.85 29.37 4.97
N TYR A 237 -15.86 28.05 5.06
CA TYR A 237 -15.44 27.34 6.28
C TYR A 237 -14.01 27.68 6.72
N ILE A 238 -13.10 27.90 5.75
CA ILE A 238 -11.73 28.34 6.04
C ILE A 238 -11.75 29.78 6.60
N LEU A 239 -12.52 30.69 5.99
CA LEU A 239 -12.63 32.05 6.45
C LEU A 239 -13.27 32.17 7.84
N ASP A 240 -14.26 31.31 8.13
CA ASP A 240 -14.94 31.23 9.43
C ASP A 240 -14.08 30.56 10.52
N GLY A 241 -12.93 29.98 10.15
CA GLY A 241 -12.01 29.32 11.08
C GLY A 241 -12.41 27.88 11.45
N ASP A 242 -13.35 27.29 10.74
CA ASP A 242 -13.77 25.90 10.97
C ASP A 242 -12.71 24.88 10.59
N VAL A 243 -11.98 25.13 9.52
CA VAL A 243 -10.91 24.29 8.99
C VAL A 243 -9.77 25.14 8.44
N MET A 244 -8.56 24.59 8.42
CA MET A 244 -7.39 25.20 7.75
C MET A 244 -7.27 24.72 6.31
N GLN A 245 -7.60 23.45 6.06
CA GLN A 245 -7.52 22.80 4.76
C GLN A 245 -8.61 21.73 4.64
N VAL A 246 -9.17 21.59 3.43
CA VAL A 246 -10.06 20.48 3.06
C VAL A 246 -9.64 19.93 1.71
N VAL A 247 -9.52 18.61 1.59
CA VAL A 247 -9.31 17.92 0.32
C VAL A 247 -10.67 17.46 -0.21
N LEU A 248 -11.21 18.22 -1.14
CA LEU A 248 -12.45 17.87 -1.83
C LEU A 248 -12.12 16.94 -3.00
N SER A 249 -12.70 15.75 -3.02
CA SER A 249 -12.43 14.73 -4.04
C SER A 249 -13.63 14.44 -4.92
N GLN A 250 -13.39 13.94 -6.11
CA GLN A 250 -14.37 13.38 -7.01
C GLN A 250 -13.85 12.11 -7.66
N ARG A 251 -14.76 11.26 -8.13
CA ARG A 251 -14.43 10.10 -8.94
C ARG A 251 -14.73 10.39 -10.40
N MET A 252 -13.73 10.19 -11.25
CA MET A 252 -13.87 10.16 -12.69
C MET A 252 -13.94 8.70 -13.16
N SER A 253 -14.81 8.42 -14.12
CA SER A 253 -15.01 7.08 -14.67
C SER A 253 -14.97 7.14 -16.20
N ALA A 254 -14.30 6.18 -16.82
CA ALA A 254 -14.27 6.01 -18.25
C ALA A 254 -14.39 4.53 -18.61
N PRO A 255 -14.92 4.18 -19.80
CA PRO A 255 -14.88 2.80 -20.31
C PRO A 255 -13.43 2.31 -20.40
N PHE A 256 -13.18 1.06 -20.00
CA PHE A 256 -11.87 0.46 -20.04
C PHE A 256 -11.97 -0.99 -20.51
N GLU A 257 -11.37 -1.28 -21.68
CA GLU A 257 -11.44 -2.59 -22.34
C GLU A 257 -10.08 -3.33 -22.38
N SER A 258 -9.00 -2.62 -22.01
CA SER A 258 -7.66 -3.21 -22.01
C SER A 258 -7.42 -4.10 -20.79
N ASP A 259 -6.42 -4.98 -20.88
CA ASP A 259 -5.91 -5.71 -19.72
C ASP A 259 -5.39 -4.72 -18.68
N PRO A 260 -5.87 -4.75 -17.42
CA PRO A 260 -5.40 -3.86 -16.34
C PRO A 260 -3.89 -3.92 -16.11
N LEU A 261 -3.24 -5.05 -16.38
CA LEU A 261 -1.79 -5.17 -16.31
C LEU A 261 -1.08 -4.31 -17.38
N ASN A 262 -1.68 -4.12 -18.56
CA ASN A 262 -1.13 -3.20 -19.56
C ASN A 262 -1.24 -1.74 -19.09
N PHE A 263 -2.32 -1.39 -18.40
CA PHE A 263 -2.46 -0.08 -17.78
C PHE A 263 -1.37 0.14 -16.70
N TYR A 264 -1.13 -0.86 -15.85
CA TYR A 264 -0.02 -0.83 -14.89
C TYR A 264 1.33 -0.59 -15.56
N ARG A 265 1.62 -1.30 -16.67
CA ARG A 265 2.87 -1.14 -17.43
C ARG A 265 3.03 0.28 -18.00
N ALA A 266 1.96 0.84 -18.55
CA ALA A 266 1.95 2.21 -19.04
C ALA A 266 2.18 3.21 -17.89
N LEU A 267 1.45 3.06 -16.79
CA LEU A 267 1.59 3.91 -15.60
C LEU A 267 3.01 3.85 -15.02
N ARG A 268 3.60 2.65 -14.92
CA ARG A 268 4.97 2.43 -14.45
C ARG A 268 6.00 3.14 -15.32
N SER A 269 5.77 3.22 -16.63
CA SER A 269 6.66 3.92 -17.57
C SER A 269 6.48 5.43 -17.53
N LEU A 270 5.24 5.90 -17.40
CA LEU A 270 4.91 7.32 -17.45
C LEU A 270 5.15 8.04 -16.12
N ASN A 271 4.84 7.38 -15.01
CA ASN A 271 4.90 7.97 -13.69
C ASN A 271 5.46 6.97 -12.65
N PRO A 272 6.75 6.59 -12.74
CA PRO A 272 7.38 5.73 -11.75
C PRO A 272 7.37 6.41 -10.37
N SER A 273 7.01 5.65 -9.34
CA SER A 273 6.84 6.12 -7.95
C SER A 273 7.46 5.15 -6.95
N PRO A 274 7.75 5.58 -5.70
CA PRO A 274 8.27 4.71 -4.66
C PRO A 274 7.33 3.55 -4.30
N TYR A 275 6.02 3.75 -4.46
CA TYR A 275 4.99 2.76 -4.10
C TYR A 275 4.08 2.52 -5.30
N MET A 276 4.54 1.66 -6.20
CA MET A 276 3.73 1.18 -7.31
C MET A 276 3.11 -0.17 -6.94
N TYR A 277 1.84 -0.32 -7.22
CA TYR A 277 1.18 -1.61 -6.98
C TYR A 277 0.11 -1.92 -8.00
N PHE A 278 0.02 -3.21 -8.27
CA PHE A 278 -1.06 -3.86 -8.98
C PHE A 278 -1.64 -4.93 -8.06
N LEU A 279 -2.92 -4.82 -7.72
CA LEU A 279 -3.65 -5.82 -6.94
C LEU A 279 -4.74 -6.39 -7.83
N ASP A 280 -4.69 -7.69 -8.11
CA ASP A 280 -5.77 -8.42 -8.74
C ASP A 280 -6.64 -9.05 -7.63
N LEU A 281 -7.83 -8.50 -7.44
CA LEU A 281 -8.74 -8.90 -6.37
C LEU A 281 -9.97 -9.65 -6.91
N ASP A 282 -9.85 -10.26 -8.09
CA ASP A 282 -10.86 -10.98 -8.85
C ASP A 282 -11.77 -10.03 -9.67
N ASP A 283 -12.85 -9.57 -9.08
CA ASP A 283 -13.82 -8.63 -9.67
C ASP A 283 -13.36 -7.16 -9.63
N LEU A 284 -12.29 -6.88 -8.94
CA LEU A 284 -11.69 -5.55 -8.77
C LEU A 284 -10.18 -5.61 -8.99
N GLN A 285 -9.64 -4.76 -9.85
CA GLN A 285 -8.20 -4.53 -9.96
C GLN A 285 -7.85 -3.12 -9.51
N ILE A 286 -6.81 -3.01 -8.66
CA ILE A 286 -6.27 -1.73 -8.22
C ILE A 286 -4.90 -1.52 -8.85
N VAL A 287 -4.78 -0.43 -9.62
CA VAL A 287 -3.52 -0.03 -10.27
C VAL A 287 -3.13 1.34 -9.73
N SER A 288 -1.95 1.45 -9.15
CA SER A 288 -1.56 2.69 -8.49
C SER A 288 -0.07 3.03 -8.65
N SER A 289 0.19 4.33 -8.64
CA SER A 289 1.50 4.95 -8.52
C SER A 289 1.40 5.99 -7.41
N SER A 290 1.89 5.67 -6.21
CA SER A 290 1.80 6.53 -5.03
C SER A 290 3.17 7.03 -4.60
N PRO A 291 3.32 8.33 -4.30
CA PRO A 291 4.56 8.87 -3.76
C PRO A 291 4.65 8.77 -2.24
N GLU A 292 3.56 8.53 -1.53
CA GLU A 292 3.44 8.73 -0.09
C GLU A 292 2.94 7.48 0.64
N ILE A 293 3.41 7.26 1.87
CA ILE A 293 2.91 6.23 2.79
C ILE A 293 1.92 6.84 3.78
N LEU A 294 0.89 6.08 4.16
CA LEU A 294 0.05 6.43 5.29
C LEU A 294 0.84 6.33 6.60
N ALA A 295 1.36 5.16 6.89
CA ALA A 295 2.23 4.88 8.02
C ALA A 295 3.03 3.60 7.79
N LYS A 296 4.20 3.49 8.40
CA LYS A 296 5.03 2.29 8.43
C LYS A 296 5.35 1.93 9.87
N LEU A 297 5.24 0.64 10.20
CA LEU A 297 5.70 0.08 11.47
C LEU A 297 6.75 -1.00 11.17
N GLU A 298 7.96 -0.80 11.67
CA GLU A 298 9.06 -1.72 11.47
C GLU A 298 9.94 -1.74 12.71
N ASN A 299 10.17 -2.91 13.29
CA ASN A 299 10.97 -3.07 14.52
C ASN A 299 10.54 -2.12 15.65
N SER A 300 9.22 -1.98 15.85
CA SER A 300 8.60 -1.04 16.80
C SER A 300 8.82 0.45 16.50
N VAL A 301 9.43 0.80 15.39
CA VAL A 301 9.54 2.19 14.90
C VAL A 301 8.37 2.50 14.00
N VAL A 302 7.59 3.48 14.40
CA VAL A 302 6.53 4.08 13.58
C VAL A 302 7.14 5.18 12.73
N THR A 303 6.79 5.22 11.45
CA THR A 303 7.20 6.29 10.52
C THR A 303 5.98 6.77 9.76
N VAL A 304 5.77 8.09 9.72
CA VAL A 304 4.90 8.78 8.77
C VAL A 304 5.73 9.77 7.98
N ARG A 305 5.35 9.98 6.73
CA ARG A 305 6.18 10.75 5.82
C ARG A 305 5.32 11.75 5.04
N PRO A 306 5.00 12.92 5.64
CA PRO A 306 4.27 13.96 4.95
C PRO A 306 5.04 14.46 3.72
N LEU A 307 4.29 14.62 2.64
CA LEU A 307 4.75 15.10 1.35
C LEU A 307 3.87 16.28 0.96
N ALA A 308 4.45 17.46 0.71
CA ALA A 308 3.72 18.66 0.29
C ALA A 308 4.59 19.60 -0.51
N GLY A 309 3.96 20.63 -1.06
CA GLY A 309 4.64 21.56 -1.94
C GLY A 309 5.02 20.90 -3.29
N THR A 310 4.81 21.62 -4.38
CA THR A 310 5.07 21.04 -5.70
C THR A 310 5.68 22.07 -6.62
N ARG A 311 6.74 21.68 -7.33
CA ARG A 311 7.25 22.35 -8.52
C ARG A 311 7.45 21.34 -9.64
N ARG A 312 7.33 21.79 -10.89
CA ARG A 312 7.73 20.98 -12.04
C ARG A 312 9.23 20.73 -12.03
N ARG A 313 9.68 19.73 -12.74
CA ARG A 313 11.11 19.54 -13.02
C ARG A 313 11.61 20.63 -13.99
N GLY A 314 12.86 21.03 -13.82
CA GLY A 314 13.55 21.90 -14.75
C GLY A 314 13.91 21.17 -16.06
N LEU A 315 13.98 21.89 -17.17
CA LEU A 315 14.45 21.35 -18.45
C LEU A 315 15.98 21.20 -18.47
N THR A 316 16.67 21.91 -17.58
CA THR A 316 18.11 21.84 -17.34
C THR A 316 18.39 21.68 -15.85
N GLU A 317 19.59 21.23 -15.51
CA GLU A 317 20.02 21.08 -14.12
C GLU A 317 20.01 22.41 -13.36
N VAL A 318 20.37 23.51 -14.03
CA VAL A 318 20.35 24.86 -13.44
C VAL A 318 18.92 25.27 -13.11
N GLU A 319 18.00 25.12 -14.05
CA GLU A 319 16.58 25.43 -13.83
C GLU A 319 15.97 24.54 -12.74
N ASP A 320 16.39 23.26 -12.66
CA ASP A 320 15.92 22.33 -11.62
C ASP A 320 16.35 22.80 -10.23
N ILE A 321 17.55 23.32 -10.08
CA ILE A 321 18.06 23.90 -8.83
C ILE A 321 17.33 25.21 -8.49
N GLU A 322 17.06 26.06 -9.47
CA GLU A 322 16.31 27.31 -9.28
C GLU A 322 14.88 27.03 -8.81
N LEU A 323 14.20 26.05 -9.39
CA LEU A 323 12.86 25.62 -8.99
C LEU A 323 12.84 24.98 -7.60
N GLU A 324 13.89 24.24 -7.21
CA GLU A 324 14.06 23.72 -5.87
C GLU A 324 14.19 24.84 -4.82
N GLN A 325 14.98 25.85 -5.13
CA GLN A 325 15.12 27.02 -4.27
C GLN A 325 13.84 27.84 -4.19
N ASP A 326 13.14 28.02 -5.30
CA ASP A 326 11.83 28.68 -5.34
C ASP A 326 10.81 27.94 -4.47
N LEU A 327 10.78 26.59 -4.54
CA LEU A 327 9.91 25.76 -3.70
C LEU A 327 10.19 25.96 -2.20
N LEU A 328 11.46 25.94 -1.81
CA LEU A 328 11.85 26.08 -0.40
C LEU A 328 11.70 27.51 0.14
N ASN A 329 11.63 28.50 -0.72
CA ASN A 329 11.39 29.90 -0.35
C ASN A 329 9.93 30.32 -0.43
N ASP A 330 9.02 29.44 -0.90
CA ASP A 330 7.59 29.74 -0.96
C ASP A 330 6.98 29.59 0.43
N GLU A 331 6.66 30.73 1.05
CA GLU A 331 6.12 30.79 2.42
C GLU A 331 4.84 29.95 2.58
N LYS A 332 3.99 29.90 1.55
CA LYS A 332 2.74 29.14 1.58
C LYS A 332 3.02 27.63 1.59
N GLU A 333 3.88 27.15 0.68
CA GLU A 333 4.22 25.72 0.56
C GLU A 333 4.95 25.24 1.83
N VAL A 334 5.85 26.06 2.38
CA VAL A 334 6.55 25.78 3.64
C VAL A 334 5.57 25.74 4.82
N ALA A 335 4.63 26.68 4.93
CA ALA A 335 3.63 26.69 5.99
C ALA A 335 2.69 25.48 5.92
N GLU A 336 2.25 25.10 4.72
CA GLU A 336 1.46 23.88 4.50
C GLU A 336 2.24 22.64 4.93
N HIS A 337 3.50 22.52 4.54
CA HIS A 337 4.32 21.39 4.92
C HIS A 337 4.57 21.29 6.43
N LEU A 338 4.80 22.40 7.11
CA LEU A 338 4.89 22.46 8.58
C LEU A 338 3.60 21.99 9.26
N MET A 339 2.44 22.39 8.72
CA MET A 339 1.14 21.90 9.21
C MET A 339 1.01 20.39 9.08
N LEU A 340 1.46 19.81 7.96
CA LEU A 340 1.42 18.35 7.76
C LEU A 340 2.42 17.59 8.65
N ILE A 341 3.60 18.16 8.91
CA ILE A 341 4.55 17.63 9.92
C ILE A 341 3.88 17.58 11.30
N ASP A 342 3.23 18.66 11.73
CA ASP A 342 2.55 18.71 13.02
C ASP A 342 1.38 17.73 13.08
N LEU A 343 0.63 17.58 12.01
CA LEU A 343 -0.44 16.60 11.91
C LEU A 343 0.11 15.16 12.05
N GLY A 344 1.18 14.83 11.34
CA GLY A 344 1.86 13.54 11.46
C GLY A 344 2.41 13.28 12.86
N ARG A 345 3.02 14.30 13.51
CA ARG A 345 3.47 14.22 14.90
C ARG A 345 2.31 13.92 15.86
N ASN A 346 1.20 14.63 15.72
CA ASN A 346 0.01 14.42 16.53
C ASN A 346 -0.58 13.02 16.37
N ASP A 347 -0.61 12.49 15.14
CA ASP A 347 -1.16 11.18 14.87
C ASP A 347 -0.36 10.07 15.54
N ILE A 348 0.95 10.04 15.33
CA ILE A 348 1.79 8.99 15.92
C ILE A 348 2.02 9.19 17.41
N ALA A 349 1.90 10.42 17.94
CA ALA A 349 2.00 10.67 19.39
C ALA A 349 0.92 9.95 20.20
N LYS A 350 -0.22 9.63 19.60
CA LYS A 350 -1.31 8.86 20.25
C LYS A 350 -0.88 7.43 20.59
N VAL A 351 0.05 6.87 19.82
CA VAL A 351 0.47 5.47 19.93
C VAL A 351 1.95 5.28 20.24
N CYS A 352 2.76 6.32 20.13
CA CYS A 352 4.16 6.27 20.44
C CYS A 352 4.45 6.58 21.91
N ARG A 353 5.61 6.12 22.40
CA ARG A 353 6.09 6.44 23.75
C ARG A 353 6.27 7.95 23.91
N PRO A 354 5.87 8.54 25.04
CA PRO A 354 6.10 9.96 25.32
C PRO A 354 7.58 10.33 25.15
N GLY A 355 7.85 11.41 24.44
CA GLY A 355 9.20 11.91 24.17
C GLY A 355 9.98 11.17 23.07
N SER A 356 9.41 10.12 22.44
CA SER A 356 10.08 9.37 21.37
C SER A 356 9.77 9.94 19.97
N VAL A 357 8.79 10.81 19.84
CA VAL A 357 8.42 11.37 18.53
C VAL A 357 9.40 12.46 18.13
N VAL A 358 10.06 12.24 17.01
CA VAL A 358 11.07 13.15 16.44
C VAL A 358 10.83 13.35 14.94
N VAL A 359 11.25 14.51 14.43
CA VAL A 359 11.35 14.74 12.99
C VAL A 359 12.78 14.38 12.60
N SER A 360 12.96 13.22 11.98
CA SER A 360 14.29 12.68 11.66
C SER A 360 14.88 13.24 10.36
N GLU A 361 14.03 13.76 9.48
CA GLU A 361 14.41 14.48 8.27
C GLU A 361 13.40 15.61 8.05
N THR A 362 13.89 16.82 7.79
CA THR A 362 13.04 18.01 7.68
C THR A 362 13.25 18.69 6.34
N MET A 363 12.16 18.90 5.59
CA MET A 363 12.12 19.70 4.36
C MET A 363 13.16 19.30 3.30
N ALA A 364 13.39 17.99 3.12
CA ALA A 364 14.18 17.50 2.00
C ALA A 364 13.40 17.62 0.70
N VAL A 365 14.03 18.09 -0.38
CA VAL A 365 13.38 18.11 -1.69
C VAL A 365 13.60 16.77 -2.38
N GLU A 366 12.52 16.11 -2.75
CA GLU A 366 12.54 14.87 -3.52
C GLU A 366 12.13 15.12 -4.96
N LYS A 367 12.95 14.61 -5.88
CA LYS A 367 12.77 14.78 -7.30
C LYS A 367 12.19 13.51 -7.92
N TYR A 368 11.01 13.64 -8.50
CA TYR A 368 10.32 12.60 -9.26
C TYR A 368 10.43 12.84 -10.77
N ALA A 369 9.80 12.00 -11.57
CA ALA A 369 9.91 12.08 -13.03
C ALA A 369 9.47 13.45 -13.60
N HIS A 370 8.37 14.01 -13.08
CA HIS A 370 7.75 15.23 -13.63
C HIS A 370 7.68 16.39 -12.65
N VAL A 371 7.79 16.11 -11.36
CA VAL A 371 7.64 17.09 -10.26
C VAL A 371 8.69 16.87 -9.19
N MET A 372 8.86 17.87 -8.32
CA MET A 372 9.57 17.77 -7.06
C MET A 372 8.65 18.18 -5.91
N HIS A 373 8.85 17.58 -4.74
CA HIS A 373 8.09 17.84 -3.53
C HIS A 373 8.98 18.06 -2.33
N ILE A 374 8.47 18.76 -1.33
CA ILE A 374 9.08 18.83 0.01
C ILE A 374 8.63 17.60 0.80
N ALA A 375 9.57 16.87 1.37
CA ALA A 375 9.34 15.69 2.18
C ALA A 375 9.95 15.84 3.56
N SER A 376 9.31 15.25 4.56
CA SER A 376 9.87 15.13 5.92
C SER A 376 9.53 13.77 6.50
N ASN A 377 10.39 13.27 7.41
CA ASN A 377 10.13 12.03 8.13
C ASN A 377 9.84 12.31 9.60
N VAL A 378 8.71 11.80 10.09
CA VAL A 378 8.35 11.84 11.51
C VAL A 378 8.36 10.41 12.03
N GLN A 379 9.11 10.15 13.08
CA GLN A 379 9.30 8.81 13.64
C GLN A 379 9.03 8.80 15.14
N GLY A 380 8.62 7.62 15.65
CA GLY A 380 8.42 7.40 17.08
C GLY A 380 8.49 5.92 17.44
N GLN A 381 8.70 5.60 18.71
CA GLN A 381 8.69 4.24 19.21
C GLN A 381 7.27 3.85 19.64
N LEU A 382 6.70 2.79 19.05
CA LEU A 382 5.39 2.27 19.45
C LEU A 382 5.41 1.89 20.94
N GLN A 383 4.33 2.16 21.64
CA GLN A 383 4.14 1.70 23.02
C GLN A 383 4.04 0.16 23.06
N GLN A 384 4.59 -0.46 24.10
CA GLN A 384 4.70 -1.93 24.19
C GLN A 384 3.36 -2.67 24.22
N ASN A 385 2.30 -2.01 24.68
CA ASN A 385 0.96 -2.57 24.80
C ASN A 385 0.07 -2.32 23.57
N LEU A 386 0.59 -1.63 22.56
CA LEU A 386 -0.13 -1.30 21.34
C LEU A 386 0.34 -2.15 20.16
N LYS A 387 -0.56 -2.32 19.19
CA LYS A 387 -0.46 -3.24 18.07
C LYS A 387 -0.52 -2.49 16.73
N PRO A 388 -0.24 -3.14 15.60
CA PRO A 388 -0.29 -2.51 14.28
C PRO A 388 -1.63 -1.85 13.94
N MET A 389 -2.77 -2.46 14.35
CA MET A 389 -4.08 -1.87 14.08
C MET A 389 -4.34 -0.60 14.91
N ASP A 390 -3.70 -0.45 16.07
CA ASP A 390 -3.77 0.80 16.83
C ASP A 390 -3.08 1.94 16.08
N LEU A 391 -1.96 1.66 15.39
CA LEU A 391 -1.31 2.63 14.53
C LEU A 391 -2.23 3.03 13.35
N LEU A 392 -2.87 2.06 12.69
CA LEU A 392 -3.83 2.35 11.62
C LEU A 392 -4.96 3.25 12.14
N ARG A 393 -5.54 2.93 13.31
CA ARG A 393 -6.58 3.74 13.95
C ARG A 393 -6.11 5.17 14.26
N ALA A 394 -4.87 5.34 14.68
CA ALA A 394 -4.32 6.66 15.03
C ALA A 394 -4.05 7.54 13.81
N THR A 395 -3.70 6.93 12.67
CA THR A 395 -3.33 7.64 11.44
C THR A 395 -4.50 7.87 10.49
N LEU A 396 -5.55 7.04 10.54
CA LEU A 396 -6.77 7.26 9.75
C LEU A 396 -7.67 8.33 10.40
N PRO A 397 -8.24 9.23 9.57
CA PRO A 397 -7.89 9.53 8.18
C PRO A 397 -6.54 10.25 8.10
N VAL A 398 -5.82 10.10 6.99
CA VAL A 398 -4.60 10.88 6.77
C VAL A 398 -4.95 12.31 6.35
N GLY A 399 -4.18 13.30 6.86
CA GLY A 399 -4.44 14.70 6.62
C GLY A 399 -4.33 15.13 5.17
N THR A 400 -3.37 14.57 4.44
CA THR A 400 -3.14 14.82 3.01
C THR A 400 -4.31 14.39 2.11
N LEU A 401 -5.19 13.52 2.60
CA LEU A 401 -6.39 13.05 1.87
C LEU A 401 -7.72 13.50 2.50
N SER A 402 -7.70 14.26 3.60
CA SER A 402 -8.90 14.74 4.27
C SER A 402 -8.86 16.25 4.51
N GLY A 403 -7.90 16.71 5.27
CA GLY A 403 -7.70 18.12 5.63
C GLY A 403 -7.29 18.28 7.09
N ALA A 404 -7.36 19.51 7.57
CA ALA A 404 -6.99 19.88 8.92
C ALA A 404 -8.01 20.88 9.52
N PRO A 405 -8.60 20.59 10.71
CA PRO A 405 -8.59 19.34 11.48
C PRO A 405 -9.30 18.19 10.75
N LYS A 406 -8.74 16.98 10.80
CA LYS A 406 -9.12 15.83 9.96
C LYS A 406 -10.63 15.50 9.99
N VAL A 407 -11.16 15.20 11.17
CA VAL A 407 -12.58 14.79 11.33
C VAL A 407 -13.55 15.93 10.98
N ARG A 408 -13.15 17.18 11.21
CA ARG A 408 -13.97 18.35 10.84
C ARG A 408 -14.00 18.55 9.32
N ALA A 409 -12.89 18.30 8.64
CA ALA A 409 -12.79 18.38 7.19
C ALA A 409 -13.62 17.32 6.45
N MET A 410 -13.77 16.13 7.05
CA MET A 410 -14.62 15.04 6.54
C MET A 410 -16.11 15.29 6.81
#